data_2b6d3167cf887fe98a9d4e28cc7e8b38
#
_entry.id   2b6d3167cf887fe98a9d4e28cc7e8b38
#
_cell.length_a   1.000
_cell.length_b   1.000
_cell.length_c   1.000
_cell.angle_alpha   90.00
_cell.angle_beta   90.00
_cell.angle_gamma   90.00
#
_symmetry.space_group_name_H-M   'P 1'
#
loop_
_entity.id
_entity.type
_entity.pdbx_description
1 polymer ?
#
loop_
_entity_poly.entity_id
_entity_poly.type
_entity_poly.pdbx_seq_one_letter_code
_entity_poly.pdbx_strand_id
1 'polypeptide(L)'
;MALTRRQFLKSAAASSMGLALSRTTFASQGAAPSEAYERLGRVAARPGRDIKASPLSVGFEVLDRKCFDPARAYEHVANLGVKWARCQTGWCRCETVKGEYDFTWLDEVVDSLLRAGVTPWFNLGYGNRLYTPAAPDEFAVGWAPVFSDDALAGWLRFTEHLARHFKDRVRHWEIWNEPNARSFWQPEKPSPADYARLAAQTAPVIRGQVRDCVIIGGALAGVPMDFLKGCFESGLGGLVDVISYHPYRAIPEERYEDDMAAMRDAIAKYAPGVRLWQGENGCPSVGGPESVGALSQLEWDETRQAKWLLRRILLDLRYGVELTSYYHTVDLVGYRGKTNFKGLLRGNEYTPKPSYFAYQCLCALFDAATRRAELALALVGQEKVQLQEAHFTRNGRALYAYWFPADLQKPWTARTVSMSLDVREGAALDDPVLVDPLSQEVFRLVPAKLGETNAVFENLPLRDYPLLITGASAFQMA
;
A
#
# COMPACT_ATOMS: atom_id res chain seq x y z
N MET A 1 -11.93 -11.11 -47.17
CA MET A 1 -12.08 -12.57 -47.09
C MET A 1 -12.14 -12.94 -45.62
N ALA A 2 -13.30 -13.29 -45.13
CA ALA A 2 -13.53 -13.59 -43.70
C ALA A 2 -13.08 -15.02 -43.41
N LEU A 3 -12.20 -15.18 -42.42
CA LEU A 3 -11.77 -16.50 -41.93
C LEU A 3 -12.89 -17.18 -41.16
N THR A 4 -13.15 -18.43 -41.44
CA THR A 4 -14.25 -19.21 -40.86
C THR A 4 -13.91 -19.68 -39.44
N ARG A 5 -14.95 -19.86 -38.60
CA ARG A 5 -14.91 -20.30 -37.19
C ARG A 5 -14.07 -21.58 -36.93
N ARG A 6 -13.81 -22.38 -37.98
CA ARG A 6 -13.04 -23.63 -37.91
C ARG A 6 -11.52 -23.42 -37.98
N GLN A 7 -11.06 -22.26 -38.45
CA GLN A 7 -9.64 -21.89 -38.48
C GLN A 7 -9.20 -21.22 -37.16
N PHE A 8 -10.12 -20.61 -36.42
CA PHE A 8 -9.87 -20.03 -35.10
C PHE A 8 -9.66 -21.09 -34.00
N LEU A 9 -10.27 -22.27 -34.13
CA LEU A 9 -10.17 -23.36 -33.14
C LEU A 9 -8.96 -24.28 -33.34
N LYS A 10 -8.16 -24.12 -34.41
CA LYS A 10 -6.93 -24.87 -34.61
C LYS A 10 -5.65 -24.16 -34.15
N SER A 11 -5.72 -22.87 -33.80
CA SER A 11 -4.59 -22.11 -33.22
C SER A 11 -4.58 -22.08 -31.70
N ALA A 12 -5.59 -22.64 -31.02
CA ALA A 12 -5.68 -22.67 -29.56
C ALA A 12 -5.16 -23.96 -28.90
N ALA A 13 -4.55 -24.86 -29.66
CA ALA A 13 -4.14 -26.18 -29.16
C ALA A 13 -2.62 -26.45 -29.29
N ALA A 14 -1.77 -25.43 -29.31
CA ALA A 14 -0.32 -25.62 -29.32
C ALA A 14 0.41 -24.42 -28.72
N SER A 15 0.34 -24.22 -27.42
CA SER A 15 1.29 -23.39 -26.66
C SER A 15 1.22 -23.71 -25.15
N SER A 16 1.30 -24.98 -24.78
CA SER A 16 1.81 -25.38 -23.46
C SER A 16 3.32 -25.55 -23.55
N MET A 17 4.03 -24.51 -23.91
CA MET A 17 5.47 -24.41 -23.70
C MET A 17 5.72 -23.78 -22.35
N GLY A 18 6.21 -24.58 -21.40
CA GLY A 18 6.65 -24.14 -20.10
C GLY A 18 7.63 -22.97 -20.23
N LEU A 19 7.29 -21.83 -19.65
CA LEU A 19 8.27 -20.80 -19.36
C LEU A 19 9.26 -21.38 -18.36
N ALA A 20 10.40 -21.85 -18.88
CA ALA A 20 11.59 -22.04 -18.08
C ALA A 20 12.05 -20.64 -17.64
N LEU A 21 11.67 -20.23 -16.45
CA LEU A 21 12.24 -19.07 -15.77
C LEU A 21 13.74 -19.30 -15.67
N SER A 22 14.51 -18.52 -16.44
CA SER A 22 15.96 -18.43 -16.27
C SER A 22 16.22 -18.03 -14.82
N ARG A 23 16.76 -18.98 -14.04
CA ARG A 23 17.28 -18.75 -12.70
C ARG A 23 18.50 -17.85 -12.81
N THR A 24 18.30 -16.54 -12.75
CA THR A 24 19.36 -15.65 -12.31
C THR A 24 19.55 -15.93 -10.82
N THR A 25 20.57 -16.65 -10.48
CA THR A 25 21.04 -16.86 -9.10
C THR A 25 21.48 -15.51 -8.57
N PHE A 26 20.58 -14.86 -7.80
CA PHE A 26 20.98 -13.75 -6.94
C PHE A 26 21.81 -14.34 -5.81
N ALA A 27 23.10 -14.02 -5.78
CA ALA A 27 23.97 -14.35 -4.66
C ALA A 27 23.44 -13.63 -3.41
N SER A 28 22.72 -14.36 -2.55
CA SER A 28 22.28 -13.86 -1.26
C SER A 28 23.48 -13.76 -0.32
N GLN A 29 23.86 -12.55 0.05
CA GLN A 29 24.79 -12.34 1.17
C GLN A 29 24.08 -12.70 2.49
N GLY A 30 24.36 -13.88 2.99
CA GLY A 30 23.84 -14.47 4.23
C GLY A 30 23.15 -15.80 3.97
N ALA A 31 23.50 -16.85 4.73
CA ALA A 31 22.89 -18.17 4.58
C ALA A 31 21.36 -18.07 4.62
N ALA A 32 20.70 -18.58 3.59
CA ALA A 32 19.24 -18.64 3.54
C ALA A 32 18.73 -19.56 4.68
N PRO A 33 17.49 -19.39 5.20
CA PRO A 33 16.89 -20.35 6.12
C PRO A 33 16.94 -21.80 5.60
N SER A 34 16.97 -21.98 4.27
CA SER A 34 17.03 -23.24 3.56
C SER A 34 18.25 -24.14 3.87
N GLU A 35 19.31 -23.60 4.47
CA GLU A 35 20.47 -24.42 4.89
C GLU A 35 20.32 -25.04 6.28
N ALA A 36 19.45 -24.47 7.13
CA ALA A 36 19.29 -24.90 8.52
C ALA A 36 17.94 -25.58 8.81
N TYR A 37 16.92 -25.40 7.93
CA TYR A 37 15.56 -25.85 8.18
C TYR A 37 14.99 -26.67 7.02
N GLU A 38 14.18 -27.67 7.35
CA GLU A 38 13.42 -28.45 6.37
C GLU A 38 12.39 -27.57 5.67
N ARG A 39 12.51 -27.42 4.36
CA ARG A 39 11.54 -26.68 3.54
C ARG A 39 10.28 -27.52 3.33
N LEU A 40 9.12 -26.98 3.66
CA LEU A 40 7.80 -27.64 3.51
C LEU A 40 7.09 -27.28 2.20
N GLY A 41 7.26 -26.04 1.71
CA GLY A 41 6.55 -25.54 0.53
C GLY A 41 6.64 -24.03 0.41
N ARG A 42 5.61 -23.43 -0.13
CA ARG A 42 5.45 -21.97 -0.22
C ARG A 42 4.07 -21.55 0.27
N VAL A 43 3.92 -20.29 0.67
CA VAL A 43 2.61 -19.70 0.90
C VAL A 43 1.85 -19.67 -0.43
N ALA A 44 0.65 -20.26 -0.45
CA ALA A 44 -0.19 -20.24 -1.64
C ALA A 44 -0.70 -18.81 -1.93
N ALA A 45 -0.47 -18.31 -3.14
CA ALA A 45 -1.00 -17.03 -3.57
C ALA A 45 -2.54 -17.09 -3.62
N ARG A 46 -3.20 -15.98 -3.26
CA ARG A 46 -4.65 -15.86 -3.26
C ARG A 46 -5.06 -14.63 -4.08
N PRO A 47 -5.78 -14.80 -5.21
CA PRO A 47 -6.30 -13.67 -5.97
C PRO A 47 -7.24 -12.78 -5.14
N GLY A 48 -7.30 -11.49 -5.47
CA GLY A 48 -8.14 -10.52 -4.76
C GLY A 48 -9.62 -10.91 -4.65
N ARG A 49 -10.16 -11.58 -5.67
CA ARG A 49 -11.55 -12.10 -5.67
C ARG A 49 -11.82 -13.19 -4.61
N ASP A 50 -10.78 -13.92 -4.19
CA ASP A 50 -10.89 -15.01 -3.21
C ASP A 50 -10.68 -14.52 -1.77
N ILE A 51 -10.36 -13.24 -1.60
CA ILE A 51 -10.16 -12.56 -0.32
C ILE A 51 -11.39 -11.70 -0.02
N LYS A 52 -12.09 -11.96 1.09
CA LYS A 52 -13.29 -11.20 1.45
C LYS A 52 -13.00 -9.75 1.81
N ALA A 53 -12.03 -9.54 2.69
CA ALA A 53 -11.58 -8.23 3.15
C ALA A 53 -10.12 -8.28 3.56
N SER A 54 -9.41 -7.18 3.40
CA SER A 54 -8.02 -7.00 3.80
C SER A 54 -7.73 -5.51 3.99
N PRO A 55 -6.80 -5.11 4.85
CA PRO A 55 -6.33 -3.73 4.97
C PRO A 55 -5.36 -3.33 3.86
N LEU A 56 -5.00 -4.23 2.93
CA LEU A 56 -3.92 -4.04 1.98
C LEU A 56 -4.41 -3.42 0.67
N SER A 57 -3.73 -2.35 0.25
CA SER A 57 -4.04 -1.52 -0.92
C SER A 57 -2.81 -1.30 -1.79
N VAL A 58 -3.03 -1.01 -3.05
CA VAL A 58 -1.98 -0.60 -3.99
C VAL A 58 -2.34 0.69 -4.69
N GLY A 59 -1.34 1.50 -4.98
CA GLY A 59 -1.49 2.73 -5.75
C GLY A 59 -1.75 2.46 -7.22
N PHE A 60 -2.79 3.10 -7.75
CA PHE A 60 -3.21 3.08 -9.15
C PHE A 60 -3.46 4.51 -9.62
N GLU A 61 -2.57 5.42 -9.22
CA GLU A 61 -2.61 6.85 -9.50
C GLU A 61 -1.93 7.19 -10.85
N VAL A 62 -1.85 8.46 -11.18
CA VAL A 62 -1.14 9.02 -12.36
C VAL A 62 -1.74 8.59 -13.70
N LEU A 63 -2.97 8.07 -13.67
CA LEU A 63 -3.73 7.67 -14.87
C LEU A 63 -4.12 8.86 -15.76
N ASP A 64 -4.35 10.03 -15.16
CA ASP A 64 -4.63 11.28 -15.84
C ASP A 64 -3.49 11.71 -16.77
N ARG A 65 -2.24 11.43 -16.37
CA ARG A 65 -1.01 11.75 -17.12
C ARG A 65 -0.54 10.62 -18.04
N LYS A 66 -1.26 9.50 -18.09
CA LYS A 66 -0.98 8.34 -18.97
C LYS A 66 0.43 7.80 -18.83
N CYS A 67 1.00 7.82 -17.61
CA CYS A 67 2.36 7.36 -17.33
C CYS A 67 2.52 5.83 -17.36
N PHE A 68 1.43 5.09 -17.39
CA PHE A 68 1.40 3.63 -17.58
C PHE A 68 0.09 3.19 -18.24
N ASP A 69 0.08 1.99 -18.81
CA ASP A 69 -1.10 1.36 -19.39
C ASP A 69 -1.80 0.49 -18.34
N PRO A 70 -2.98 0.87 -17.81
CA PRO A 70 -3.68 0.11 -16.80
C PRO A 70 -4.13 -1.27 -17.29
N ALA A 71 -4.42 -1.43 -18.59
CA ALA A 71 -4.87 -2.70 -19.15
C ALA A 71 -3.84 -3.82 -18.97
N ARG A 72 -2.55 -3.47 -19.01
CA ARG A 72 -1.45 -4.41 -18.78
C ARG A 72 -1.22 -4.76 -17.31
N ALA A 73 -1.79 -3.98 -16.39
CA ALA A 73 -1.61 -4.15 -14.95
C ALA A 73 -2.76 -4.93 -14.27
N TYR A 74 -3.96 -5.00 -14.85
CA TYR A 74 -5.14 -5.56 -14.18
C TYR A 74 -4.97 -7.01 -13.73
N GLU A 75 -4.39 -7.88 -14.57
CA GLU A 75 -4.16 -9.28 -14.22
C GLU A 75 -3.18 -9.41 -13.04
N HIS A 76 -2.13 -8.59 -13.04
CA HIS A 76 -1.16 -8.55 -11.94
C HIS A 76 -1.81 -8.07 -10.64
N VAL A 77 -2.65 -7.03 -10.69
CA VAL A 77 -3.37 -6.53 -9.51
C VAL A 77 -4.36 -7.57 -8.98
N ALA A 78 -5.08 -8.26 -9.87
CA ALA A 78 -5.97 -9.36 -9.50
C ALA A 78 -5.23 -10.49 -8.77
N ASN A 79 -4.05 -10.87 -9.28
CA ASN A 79 -3.24 -11.97 -8.74
C ASN A 79 -2.38 -11.54 -7.52
N LEU A 80 -2.18 -10.25 -7.29
CA LEU A 80 -1.46 -9.73 -6.12
C LEU A 80 -2.17 -10.04 -4.81
N GLY A 81 -3.50 -10.04 -4.82
CA GLY A 81 -4.32 -10.33 -3.64
C GLY A 81 -4.69 -9.12 -2.80
N VAL A 82 -4.41 -7.90 -3.23
CA VAL A 82 -4.88 -6.68 -2.56
C VAL A 82 -6.40 -6.54 -2.68
N LYS A 83 -7.03 -5.86 -1.71
CA LYS A 83 -8.47 -5.59 -1.75
C LYS A 83 -8.81 -4.18 -2.17
N TRP A 84 -7.86 -3.28 -2.17
CA TRP A 84 -8.08 -1.87 -2.43
C TRP A 84 -7.08 -1.34 -3.45
N ALA A 85 -7.53 -0.35 -4.24
CA ALA A 85 -6.66 0.40 -5.14
C ALA A 85 -6.97 1.90 -5.05
N ARG A 86 -5.92 2.72 -4.84
CA ARG A 86 -6.03 4.18 -4.84
C ARG A 86 -6.00 4.69 -6.25
N CYS A 87 -7.12 5.27 -6.72
CA CYS A 87 -7.27 5.75 -8.09
C CYS A 87 -7.40 7.28 -8.11
N GLN A 88 -6.50 7.96 -8.80
CA GLN A 88 -6.59 9.40 -9.01
C GLN A 88 -7.59 9.71 -10.11
N THR A 89 -8.51 10.65 -9.86
CA THR A 89 -9.64 10.93 -10.75
C THR A 89 -9.31 11.77 -11.97
N GLY A 90 -8.25 12.59 -11.92
CA GLY A 90 -7.76 13.38 -13.06
C GLY A 90 -8.79 14.35 -13.63
N TRP A 91 -9.14 15.42 -12.91
CA TRP A 91 -10.09 16.44 -13.38
C TRP A 91 -9.76 16.94 -14.79
N CYS A 92 -8.50 17.26 -15.06
CA CYS A 92 -8.04 17.73 -16.37
C CYS A 92 -8.30 16.73 -17.53
N ARG A 93 -8.29 15.43 -17.25
CA ARG A 93 -8.56 14.38 -18.25
C ARG A 93 -10.05 14.12 -18.43
N CYS A 94 -10.83 14.32 -17.37
CA CYS A 94 -12.28 14.15 -17.40
C CYS A 94 -13.03 15.36 -17.99
N GLU A 95 -12.46 16.56 -17.91
CA GLU A 95 -13.05 17.80 -18.41
C GLU A 95 -12.03 18.55 -19.28
N THR A 96 -11.99 18.22 -20.56
CA THR A 96 -11.10 18.86 -21.55
C THR A 96 -11.73 20.09 -22.21
N VAL A 97 -13.06 20.23 -22.08
CA VAL A 97 -13.86 21.43 -22.46
C VAL A 97 -14.71 21.78 -21.24
N LYS A 98 -14.76 23.06 -20.87
CA LYS A 98 -15.51 23.54 -19.70
C LYS A 98 -16.98 23.09 -19.73
N GLY A 99 -17.38 22.32 -18.69
CA GLY A 99 -18.73 21.83 -18.51
C GLY A 99 -19.07 20.53 -19.27
N GLU A 100 -18.12 19.97 -20.02
CA GLU A 100 -18.28 18.69 -20.73
C GLU A 100 -17.42 17.61 -20.05
N TYR A 101 -18.06 16.53 -19.58
CA TYR A 101 -17.39 15.50 -18.79
C TYR A 101 -17.35 14.17 -19.53
N ASP A 102 -16.15 13.58 -19.67
CA ASP A 102 -15.93 12.23 -20.19
C ASP A 102 -15.25 11.36 -19.11
N PHE A 103 -15.98 10.38 -18.60
CA PHE A 103 -15.51 9.43 -17.60
C PHE A 103 -15.19 8.05 -18.19
N THR A 104 -15.26 7.86 -19.51
CA THR A 104 -15.11 6.55 -20.18
C THR A 104 -13.83 5.83 -19.79
N TRP A 105 -12.70 6.55 -19.72
CA TRP A 105 -11.41 5.97 -19.33
C TRP A 105 -11.37 5.55 -17.86
N LEU A 106 -12.09 6.27 -16.98
CA LEU A 106 -12.15 5.98 -15.55
C LEU A 106 -13.16 4.89 -15.26
N ASP A 107 -14.23 4.77 -16.06
CA ASP A 107 -15.16 3.62 -16.04
C ASP A 107 -14.42 2.32 -16.30
N GLU A 108 -13.57 2.28 -17.32
CA GLU A 108 -12.77 1.09 -17.64
C GLU A 108 -11.89 0.67 -16.45
N VAL A 109 -11.22 1.63 -15.80
CA VAL A 109 -10.37 1.37 -14.64
C VAL A 109 -11.19 0.82 -13.48
N VAL A 110 -12.27 1.51 -13.11
CA VAL A 110 -13.14 1.12 -11.98
C VAL A 110 -13.74 -0.27 -12.20
N ASP A 111 -14.30 -0.51 -13.38
CA ASP A 111 -14.96 -1.78 -13.70
C ASP A 111 -13.96 -2.94 -13.78
N SER A 112 -12.75 -2.69 -14.27
CA SER A 112 -11.68 -3.70 -14.33
C SER A 112 -11.18 -4.08 -12.93
N LEU A 113 -10.98 -3.11 -12.05
CA LEU A 113 -10.61 -3.37 -10.66
C LEU A 113 -11.71 -4.13 -9.91
N LEU A 114 -12.97 -3.75 -10.08
CA LEU A 114 -14.11 -4.44 -9.46
C LEU A 114 -14.23 -5.89 -9.96
N ARG A 115 -14.04 -6.14 -11.26
CA ARG A 115 -13.98 -7.51 -11.81
C ARG A 115 -12.82 -8.34 -11.25
N ALA A 116 -11.69 -7.68 -10.93
CA ALA A 116 -10.56 -8.30 -10.26
C ALA A 116 -10.80 -8.60 -8.76
N GLY A 117 -11.94 -8.15 -8.20
CA GLY A 117 -12.26 -8.25 -6.79
C GLY A 117 -11.52 -7.20 -5.93
N VAL A 118 -11.09 -6.10 -6.54
CA VAL A 118 -10.38 -4.98 -5.90
C VAL A 118 -11.31 -3.78 -5.85
N THR A 119 -11.47 -3.19 -4.67
CA THR A 119 -12.32 -2.02 -4.45
C THR A 119 -11.53 -0.74 -4.75
N PRO A 120 -11.92 0.05 -5.75
CA PRO A 120 -11.31 1.34 -5.98
C PRO A 120 -11.73 2.35 -4.91
N TRP A 121 -10.81 3.22 -4.50
CA TRP A 121 -11.09 4.43 -3.77
C TRP A 121 -10.47 5.62 -4.48
N PHE A 122 -11.22 6.71 -4.55
CA PHE A 122 -10.83 7.86 -5.35
C PHE A 122 -10.01 8.86 -4.56
N ASN A 123 -8.87 9.26 -5.12
CA ASN A 123 -8.18 10.48 -4.79
C ASN A 123 -8.61 11.57 -5.77
N LEU A 124 -9.34 12.57 -5.27
CA LEU A 124 -9.79 13.73 -6.07
C LEU A 124 -8.60 14.66 -6.33
N GLY A 125 -8.12 14.68 -7.52
CA GLY A 125 -6.97 15.49 -7.90
C GLY A 125 -6.65 15.37 -9.40
N TYR A 126 -5.96 16.28 -9.99
CA TYR A 126 -5.52 17.56 -9.40
C TYR A 126 -6.36 18.71 -9.91
N GLY A 127 -5.74 19.88 -10.21
CA GLY A 127 -6.40 20.99 -10.84
C GLY A 127 -6.76 20.74 -12.31
N ASN A 128 -7.25 21.80 -12.97
CA ASN A 128 -7.51 21.79 -14.41
C ASN A 128 -7.13 23.15 -14.98
N ARG A 129 -6.23 23.17 -15.97
CA ARG A 129 -5.72 24.41 -16.58
C ARG A 129 -6.80 25.28 -17.21
N LEU A 130 -7.95 24.69 -17.58
CA LEU A 130 -9.11 25.45 -18.05
C LEU A 130 -9.59 26.48 -17.02
N TYR A 131 -9.39 26.23 -15.74
CA TYR A 131 -9.79 27.08 -14.60
C TYR A 131 -8.60 27.71 -13.88
N THR A 132 -7.40 27.20 -14.07
CA THR A 132 -6.14 27.70 -13.49
C THR A 132 -5.12 27.95 -14.61
N PRO A 133 -5.33 28.99 -15.48
CA PRO A 133 -4.53 29.17 -16.69
C PRO A 133 -3.05 29.50 -16.44
N ALA A 134 -2.69 29.87 -15.21
CA ALA A 134 -1.30 30.06 -14.78
C ALA A 134 -0.55 28.75 -14.54
N ALA A 135 -1.24 27.59 -14.54
CA ALA A 135 -0.60 26.30 -14.41
C ALA A 135 0.32 26.00 -15.61
N PRO A 136 1.50 25.37 -15.39
CA PRO A 136 2.51 25.19 -16.44
C PRO A 136 2.06 24.23 -17.56
N ASP A 137 1.16 23.29 -17.23
CA ASP A 137 0.65 22.27 -18.14
C ASP A 137 -0.86 22.01 -17.92
N GLU A 138 -1.45 21.19 -18.79
CA GLU A 138 -2.88 20.84 -18.74
C GLU A 138 -3.27 20.09 -17.46
N PHE A 139 -2.35 19.37 -16.85
CA PHE A 139 -2.61 18.55 -15.65
C PHE A 139 -2.80 19.40 -14.40
N ALA A 140 -2.28 20.64 -14.39
CA ALA A 140 -2.36 21.58 -13.27
C ALA A 140 -2.06 20.90 -11.91
N VAL A 141 -1.02 20.05 -11.87
CA VAL A 141 -0.66 19.27 -10.67
C VAL A 141 -0.40 20.21 -9.52
N GLY A 142 -1.17 20.05 -8.44
CA GLY A 142 -1.04 20.86 -7.24
C GLY A 142 -1.73 22.24 -7.31
N TRP A 143 -2.33 22.64 -8.40
CA TRP A 143 -3.07 23.90 -8.51
C TRP A 143 -4.47 23.77 -7.89
N ALA A 144 -4.55 24.10 -6.61
CA ALA A 144 -5.75 23.94 -5.82
C ALA A 144 -6.87 24.91 -6.26
N PRO A 145 -8.12 24.43 -6.40
CA PRO A 145 -9.22 25.25 -6.96
C PRO A 145 -9.74 26.33 -5.99
N VAL A 146 -9.33 26.28 -4.74
CA VAL A 146 -9.87 27.12 -3.67
C VAL A 146 -9.49 28.61 -3.76
N PHE A 147 -8.58 28.99 -4.65
CA PHE A 147 -8.05 30.36 -4.78
C PHE A 147 -8.75 31.21 -5.86
N SER A 148 -9.78 30.69 -6.52
CA SER A 148 -10.57 31.40 -7.50
C SER A 148 -12.01 30.91 -7.47
N ASP A 149 -12.99 31.83 -7.53
CA ASP A 149 -14.40 31.46 -7.53
C ASP A 149 -14.77 30.61 -8.76
N ASP A 150 -14.21 30.92 -9.94
CA ASP A 150 -14.43 30.13 -11.17
C ASP A 150 -13.82 28.72 -11.03
N ALA A 151 -12.61 28.62 -10.49
CA ALA A 151 -11.96 27.33 -10.29
C ALA A 151 -12.69 26.49 -9.22
N LEU A 152 -13.10 27.10 -8.12
CA LEU A 152 -13.87 26.40 -7.08
C LEU A 152 -15.24 25.95 -7.62
N ALA A 153 -15.95 26.80 -8.33
CA ALA A 153 -17.23 26.44 -8.95
C ALA A 153 -17.06 25.31 -9.98
N GLY A 154 -16.00 25.35 -10.80
CA GLY A 154 -15.65 24.27 -11.72
C GLY A 154 -15.37 22.95 -11.01
N TRP A 155 -14.56 22.97 -9.95
CA TRP A 155 -14.26 21.83 -9.10
C TRP A 155 -15.51 21.19 -8.48
N LEU A 156 -16.41 22.00 -7.95
CA LEU A 156 -17.63 21.49 -7.33
C LEU A 156 -18.57 20.86 -8.36
N ARG A 157 -18.70 21.45 -9.56
CA ARG A 157 -19.45 20.84 -10.67
C ARG A 157 -18.83 19.51 -11.11
N PHE A 158 -17.51 19.48 -11.33
CA PHE A 158 -16.78 18.25 -11.66
C PHE A 158 -17.02 17.18 -10.58
N THR A 159 -16.85 17.53 -9.30
CA THR A 159 -17.05 16.61 -8.19
C THR A 159 -18.49 16.08 -8.15
N GLU A 160 -19.49 16.92 -8.40
CA GLU A 160 -20.90 16.52 -8.45
C GLU A 160 -21.15 15.52 -9.58
N HIS A 161 -20.69 15.81 -10.79
CA HIS A 161 -20.85 14.91 -11.93
C HIS A 161 -20.13 13.59 -11.73
N LEU A 162 -18.90 13.64 -11.25
CA LEU A 162 -18.10 12.45 -10.91
C LEU A 162 -18.78 11.59 -9.85
N ALA A 163 -19.20 12.19 -8.73
CA ALA A 163 -19.85 11.50 -7.63
C ALA A 163 -21.17 10.85 -8.07
N ARG A 164 -21.99 11.57 -8.82
CA ARG A 164 -23.24 11.04 -9.40
C ARG A 164 -22.98 9.86 -10.35
N HIS A 165 -21.94 9.94 -11.18
CA HIS A 165 -21.59 8.90 -12.15
C HIS A 165 -21.11 7.60 -11.46
N PHE A 166 -20.30 7.72 -10.40
CA PHE A 166 -19.71 6.57 -9.72
C PHE A 166 -20.42 6.15 -8.42
N LYS A 167 -21.57 6.74 -8.08
CA LYS A 167 -22.27 6.55 -6.78
C LYS A 167 -22.53 5.11 -6.37
N ASP A 168 -22.73 4.21 -7.34
CA ASP A 168 -23.03 2.79 -7.10
C ASP A 168 -21.78 1.90 -7.12
N ARG A 169 -20.60 2.45 -7.49
CA ARG A 169 -19.34 1.72 -7.68
C ARG A 169 -18.23 2.15 -6.74
N VAL A 170 -18.20 3.42 -6.35
CA VAL A 170 -17.14 3.99 -5.50
C VAL A 170 -17.76 4.67 -4.27
N ARG A 171 -17.31 4.27 -3.08
CA ARG A 171 -17.82 4.80 -1.81
C ARG A 171 -16.80 5.62 -1.03
N HIS A 172 -15.50 5.52 -1.36
CA HIS A 172 -14.40 6.13 -0.62
C HIS A 172 -13.77 7.25 -1.45
N TRP A 173 -13.73 8.46 -0.91
CA TRP A 173 -13.43 9.69 -1.61
C TRP A 173 -12.42 10.52 -0.83
N GLU A 174 -11.17 10.55 -1.28
CA GLU A 174 -10.09 11.33 -0.67
C GLU A 174 -10.02 12.70 -1.32
N ILE A 175 -10.09 13.75 -0.51
CA ILE A 175 -10.09 15.13 -0.98
C ILE A 175 -8.66 15.63 -1.09
N TRP A 176 -8.19 15.84 -2.32
CA TRP A 176 -6.87 16.34 -2.68
C TRP A 176 -5.73 15.37 -2.36
N ASN A 177 -4.47 15.81 -2.60
CA ASN A 177 -3.24 15.08 -2.32
C ASN A 177 -2.17 16.02 -1.78
N GLU A 178 -1.57 15.69 -0.64
CA GLU A 178 -0.45 16.39 0.01
C GLU A 178 -0.61 17.91 0.13
N PRO A 179 -1.74 18.41 0.68
CA PRO A 179 -2.03 19.84 0.77
C PRO A 179 -1.04 20.62 1.64
N ASN A 180 -0.21 19.93 2.42
CA ASN A 180 0.87 20.50 3.23
C ASN A 180 2.21 20.62 2.47
N ALA A 181 2.29 20.13 1.23
CA ALA A 181 3.49 20.20 0.40
C ALA A 181 3.35 21.26 -0.70
N ARG A 182 4.34 22.14 -0.81
CA ARG A 182 4.32 23.25 -1.79
C ARG A 182 4.16 22.79 -3.25
N SER A 183 4.67 21.63 -3.60
CA SER A 183 4.52 21.04 -4.95
C SER A 183 3.10 20.61 -5.28
N PHE A 184 2.25 20.44 -4.26
CA PHE A 184 0.86 20.01 -4.41
C PHE A 184 -0.15 21.05 -3.88
N TRP A 185 0.33 22.27 -3.55
CA TRP A 185 -0.53 23.37 -3.11
C TRP A 185 -0.08 24.68 -3.75
N GLN A 186 -0.69 25.03 -4.87
CA GLN A 186 -0.40 26.17 -5.71
C GLN A 186 -1.69 26.99 -5.93
N PRO A 187 -1.61 28.29 -6.22
CA PRO A 187 -0.39 29.12 -6.28
C PRO A 187 0.11 29.57 -4.91
N GLU A 188 -0.71 29.45 -3.89
CA GLU A 188 -0.42 29.93 -2.53
C GLU A 188 0.40 28.95 -1.71
N LYS A 189 0.88 29.37 -0.54
CA LYS A 189 1.55 28.49 0.42
C LYS A 189 0.55 27.53 1.04
N PRO A 190 0.97 26.28 1.41
CA PRO A 190 0.13 25.37 2.19
C PRO A 190 -0.45 26.03 3.43
N SER A 191 -1.78 25.92 3.58
CA SER A 191 -2.53 26.50 4.68
C SER A 191 -3.57 25.48 5.19
N PRO A 192 -3.55 25.12 6.48
CA PRO A 192 -4.56 24.25 7.07
C PRO A 192 -5.99 24.77 6.87
N ALA A 193 -6.20 26.09 7.01
CA ALA A 193 -7.51 26.71 6.84
C ALA A 193 -8.03 26.64 5.40
N ASP A 194 -7.15 26.85 4.41
CA ASP A 194 -7.54 26.76 3.01
C ASP A 194 -7.86 25.32 2.58
N TYR A 195 -7.11 24.36 3.09
CA TYR A 195 -7.42 22.94 2.88
C TYR A 195 -8.75 22.55 3.55
N ALA A 196 -8.98 22.95 4.79
CA ALA A 196 -10.26 22.73 5.48
C ALA A 196 -11.41 23.39 4.72
N ARG A 197 -11.23 24.57 4.15
CA ARG A 197 -12.21 25.26 3.30
C ARG A 197 -12.53 24.46 2.03
N LEU A 198 -11.51 23.91 1.34
CA LEU A 198 -11.72 23.03 0.19
C LEU A 198 -12.53 21.79 0.58
N ALA A 199 -12.19 21.15 1.71
CA ALA A 199 -12.91 19.98 2.22
C ALA A 199 -14.36 20.33 2.58
N ALA A 200 -14.59 21.47 3.22
CA ALA A 200 -15.93 21.94 3.62
C ALA A 200 -16.85 22.19 2.44
N GLN A 201 -16.30 22.61 1.29
CA GLN A 201 -17.08 22.79 0.05
C GLN A 201 -17.27 21.46 -0.70
N THR A 202 -16.28 20.57 -0.68
CA THR A 202 -16.29 19.33 -1.48
C THR A 202 -17.09 18.21 -0.82
N ALA A 203 -16.93 17.97 0.48
CA ALA A 203 -17.55 16.84 1.18
C ALA A 203 -19.11 16.84 1.09
N PRO A 204 -19.81 17.96 1.25
CA PRO A 204 -21.27 17.99 1.09
C PRO A 204 -21.75 17.62 -0.30
N VAL A 205 -20.98 18.01 -1.35
CA VAL A 205 -21.32 17.68 -2.74
C VAL A 205 -21.26 16.16 -2.95
N ILE A 206 -20.23 15.51 -2.45
CA ILE A 206 -20.10 14.05 -2.55
C ILE A 206 -21.23 13.38 -1.76
N ARG A 207 -21.46 13.79 -0.51
CA ARG A 207 -22.52 13.22 0.36
C ARG A 207 -23.91 13.39 -0.22
N GLY A 208 -24.14 14.45 -0.98
CA GLY A 208 -25.40 14.67 -1.70
C GLY A 208 -25.66 13.69 -2.86
N GLN A 209 -24.63 13.07 -3.41
CA GLN A 209 -24.72 12.15 -4.55
C GLN A 209 -24.52 10.67 -4.14
N VAL A 210 -23.67 10.40 -3.16
CA VAL A 210 -23.24 9.05 -2.80
C VAL A 210 -23.72 8.71 -1.40
N ARG A 211 -24.67 7.77 -1.34
CA ARG A 211 -25.17 7.26 -0.07
C ARG A 211 -24.09 6.47 0.65
N ASP A 212 -23.99 6.65 1.96
CA ASP A 212 -23.03 5.94 2.83
C ASP A 212 -21.56 6.10 2.35
N CYS A 213 -21.22 7.25 1.76
CA CYS A 213 -19.86 7.53 1.34
C CYS A 213 -18.93 7.73 2.55
N VAL A 214 -17.66 7.41 2.34
CA VAL A 214 -16.57 7.66 3.29
C VAL A 214 -15.72 8.79 2.73
N ILE A 215 -15.66 9.90 3.44
CA ILE A 215 -14.81 11.06 3.10
C ILE A 215 -13.46 10.90 3.77
N ILE A 216 -12.40 10.92 2.98
CA ILE A 216 -11.03 10.82 3.43
C ILE A 216 -10.40 12.21 3.29
N GLY A 217 -9.88 12.73 4.39
CA GLY A 217 -9.13 13.98 4.40
C GLY A 217 -7.65 13.74 4.69
N GLY A 218 -6.88 14.81 4.57
CA GLY A 218 -5.45 14.77 4.85
C GLY A 218 -4.62 14.47 3.62
N ALA A 219 -4.45 13.20 3.25
CA ALA A 219 -3.46 12.76 2.27
C ALA A 219 -2.11 13.48 2.49
N LEU A 220 -1.68 13.51 3.77
CA LEU A 220 -0.60 14.39 4.23
C LEU A 220 0.78 13.88 3.81
N ALA A 221 1.60 14.73 3.23
CA ALA A 221 3.03 14.42 3.02
C ALA A 221 3.72 14.29 4.38
N GLY A 222 4.17 13.09 4.73
CA GLY A 222 4.74 12.79 6.05
C GLY A 222 3.69 12.75 7.16
N VAL A 223 4.13 13.14 8.36
CA VAL A 223 3.29 13.27 9.58
C VAL A 223 3.42 14.69 10.12
N PRO A 224 2.87 15.71 9.44
CA PRO A 224 3.00 17.12 9.79
C PRO A 224 1.99 17.51 10.88
N MET A 225 2.30 17.25 12.14
CA MET A 225 1.37 17.39 13.26
C MET A 225 0.79 18.80 13.41
N ASP A 226 1.60 19.86 13.17
CA ASP A 226 1.10 21.25 13.27
C ASP A 226 0.07 21.56 12.17
N PHE A 227 0.32 21.07 10.94
CA PHE A 227 -0.63 21.22 9.86
C PHE A 227 -1.94 20.46 10.14
N LEU A 228 -1.85 19.21 10.61
CA LEU A 228 -3.02 18.40 10.96
C LEU A 228 -3.86 19.03 12.05
N LYS A 229 -3.22 19.52 13.13
CA LYS A 229 -3.91 20.25 14.23
C LYS A 229 -4.61 21.49 13.71
N GLY A 230 -3.91 22.29 12.88
CA GLY A 230 -4.50 23.48 12.25
C GLY A 230 -5.70 23.15 11.35
N CYS A 231 -5.69 22.03 10.63
CA CYS A 231 -6.83 21.55 9.87
C CYS A 231 -8.02 21.20 10.78
N PHE A 232 -7.79 20.52 11.91
CA PHE A 232 -8.84 20.21 12.88
C PHE A 232 -9.40 21.45 13.52
N GLU A 233 -8.57 22.40 13.93
CA GLU A 233 -8.96 23.70 14.47
C GLU A 233 -9.78 24.53 13.47
N SER A 234 -9.54 24.28 12.16
CA SER A 234 -10.32 24.87 11.05
C SER A 234 -11.58 24.05 10.68
N GLY A 235 -11.95 23.04 11.48
CA GLY A 235 -13.20 22.28 11.34
C GLY A 235 -13.13 21.01 10.50
N LEU A 236 -11.96 20.59 10.03
CA LEU A 236 -11.82 19.39 9.18
C LEU A 236 -12.38 18.12 9.85
N GLY A 237 -12.22 17.98 11.16
CA GLY A 237 -12.64 16.78 11.90
C GLY A 237 -14.13 16.46 11.81
N GLY A 238 -14.99 17.46 11.65
CA GLY A 238 -16.43 17.29 11.46
C GLY A 238 -16.86 16.96 10.02
N LEU A 239 -15.92 16.99 9.07
CA LEU A 239 -16.18 16.82 7.65
C LEU A 239 -15.76 15.46 7.11
N VAL A 240 -14.80 14.81 7.76
CA VAL A 240 -14.14 13.59 7.27
C VAL A 240 -14.38 12.39 8.18
N ASP A 241 -14.36 11.21 7.59
CA ASP A 241 -14.52 9.92 8.29
C ASP A 241 -13.16 9.25 8.51
N VAL A 242 -12.14 9.66 7.75
CA VAL A 242 -10.79 9.11 7.75
C VAL A 242 -9.78 10.23 7.57
N ILE A 243 -8.64 10.15 8.28
CA ILE A 243 -7.42 10.90 7.96
C ILE A 243 -6.43 9.98 7.28
N SER A 244 -5.89 10.43 6.14
CA SER A 244 -4.86 9.75 5.34
C SER A 244 -3.53 10.48 5.44
N TYR A 245 -2.41 9.74 5.43
CA TYR A 245 -1.04 10.27 5.50
C TYR A 245 -0.07 9.40 4.71
N HIS A 246 1.09 9.97 4.31
CA HIS A 246 2.09 9.37 3.42
C HIS A 246 3.47 9.35 4.08
N PRO A 247 3.79 8.36 4.95
CA PRO A 247 4.98 8.38 5.80
C PRO A 247 6.25 7.91 5.08
N TYR A 248 6.64 8.56 4.00
CA TYR A 248 7.88 8.25 3.29
C TYR A 248 9.11 8.45 4.18
N ARG A 249 9.85 7.38 4.47
CA ARG A 249 11.11 7.41 5.23
C ARG A 249 12.00 6.23 4.86
N ALA A 250 13.32 6.42 4.90
CA ALA A 250 14.29 5.40 4.50
C ALA A 250 14.27 4.19 5.45
N ILE A 251 14.14 4.44 6.75
CA ILE A 251 13.97 3.43 7.80
C ILE A 251 12.51 3.50 8.27
N PRO A 252 11.66 2.53 7.91
CA PRO A 252 10.23 2.57 8.21
C PRO A 252 9.90 2.78 9.70
N GLU A 253 10.73 2.24 10.60
CA GLU A 253 10.54 2.28 12.05
C GLU A 253 10.88 3.62 12.69
N GLU A 254 11.73 4.42 12.04
CA GLU A 254 12.25 5.63 12.63
C GLU A 254 11.15 6.59 13.09
N ARG A 255 11.05 6.80 14.41
CA ARG A 255 10.04 7.64 15.08
C ARG A 255 8.58 7.30 14.77
N TYR A 256 8.32 6.11 14.19
CA TYR A 256 6.98 5.80 13.73
C TYR A 256 5.99 5.57 14.87
N GLU A 257 6.44 5.01 15.98
CA GLU A 257 5.64 4.85 17.20
C GLU A 257 5.16 6.19 17.77
N ASP A 258 6.09 7.15 17.90
CA ASP A 258 5.78 8.50 18.39
C ASP A 258 4.78 9.21 17.46
N ASP A 259 4.98 9.09 16.14
CA ASP A 259 4.10 9.68 15.14
C ASP A 259 2.68 9.08 15.20
N MET A 260 2.57 7.75 15.39
CA MET A 260 1.27 7.08 15.53
C MET A 260 0.55 7.50 16.81
N ALA A 261 1.28 7.61 17.92
CA ALA A 261 0.75 8.11 19.18
C ALA A 261 0.24 9.56 19.02
N ALA A 262 1.08 10.46 18.49
CA ALA A 262 0.72 11.86 18.29
C ALA A 262 -0.50 12.07 17.37
N MET A 263 -0.60 11.30 16.27
CA MET A 263 -1.78 11.35 15.40
C MET A 263 -3.06 10.88 16.10
N ARG A 264 -2.98 9.78 16.86
CA ARG A 264 -4.14 9.27 17.61
C ARG A 264 -4.59 10.23 18.68
N ASP A 265 -3.67 10.84 19.42
CA ASP A 265 -3.97 11.84 20.43
C ASP A 265 -4.66 13.07 19.81
N ALA A 266 -4.17 13.52 18.65
CA ALA A 266 -4.81 14.61 17.92
C ALA A 266 -6.21 14.23 17.43
N ILE A 267 -6.39 13.03 16.86
CA ILE A 267 -7.70 12.53 16.42
C ILE A 267 -8.65 12.40 17.62
N ALA A 268 -8.21 11.79 18.71
CA ALA A 268 -9.03 11.64 19.93
C ALA A 268 -9.49 12.98 20.50
N LYS A 269 -8.62 13.99 20.43
CA LYS A 269 -8.91 15.33 20.94
C LYS A 269 -9.84 16.15 20.04
N TYR A 270 -9.59 16.16 18.73
CA TYR A 270 -10.22 17.11 17.80
C TYR A 270 -11.29 16.48 16.90
N ALA A 271 -11.22 15.18 16.67
CA ALA A 271 -12.06 14.47 15.71
C ALA A 271 -12.37 13.04 16.18
N PRO A 272 -12.97 12.86 17.38
CA PRO A 272 -13.21 11.53 17.93
C PRO A 272 -14.06 10.68 16.98
N GLY A 273 -13.61 9.43 16.72
CA GLY A 273 -14.25 8.50 15.78
C GLY A 273 -13.72 8.54 14.35
N VAL A 274 -12.91 9.53 13.99
CA VAL A 274 -12.19 9.54 12.70
C VAL A 274 -11.12 8.44 12.69
N ARG A 275 -11.09 7.68 11.60
CA ARG A 275 -10.19 6.55 11.41
C ARG A 275 -8.88 6.99 10.76
N LEU A 276 -7.86 6.12 10.77
CA LEU A 276 -6.53 6.44 10.26
C LEU A 276 -6.14 5.46 9.16
N TRP A 277 -5.83 5.99 7.96
CA TRP A 277 -5.33 5.27 6.80
C TRP A 277 -3.92 5.75 6.43
N GLN A 278 -3.08 4.82 6.06
CA GLN A 278 -1.85 5.12 5.36
C GLN A 278 -2.15 5.08 3.86
N GLY A 279 -2.35 6.25 3.23
CA GLY A 279 -2.88 6.37 1.87
C GLY A 279 -1.84 6.15 0.77
N GLU A 280 -0.57 6.45 1.05
CA GLU A 280 0.50 6.34 0.06
C GLU A 280 1.86 6.18 0.73
N ASN A 281 2.63 5.18 0.34
CA ASN A 281 4.06 5.08 0.64
C ASN A 281 4.74 4.08 -0.30
N GLY A 282 6.06 4.19 -0.43
CA GLY A 282 6.84 3.26 -1.25
C GLY A 282 8.30 3.66 -1.28
N CYS A 283 9.17 2.74 -1.61
CA CYS A 283 10.55 3.07 -1.91
C CYS A 283 10.93 2.61 -3.33
N PRO A 284 11.88 3.29 -3.98
CA PRO A 284 12.28 2.91 -5.32
C PRO A 284 13.09 1.60 -5.33
N SER A 285 13.11 0.93 -6.49
CA SER A 285 14.01 -0.21 -6.76
C SER A 285 15.31 0.21 -7.46
N VAL A 286 15.40 1.48 -7.84
CA VAL A 286 16.61 2.10 -8.40
C VAL A 286 16.72 3.49 -7.82
N GLY A 287 17.88 3.82 -7.27
CA GLY A 287 18.21 5.17 -6.79
C GLY A 287 19.03 5.98 -7.78
N GLY A 288 19.34 7.22 -7.40
CA GLY A 288 20.26 8.07 -8.15
C GLY A 288 19.63 8.94 -9.23
N PRO A 289 20.42 9.44 -10.19
CA PRO A 289 20.05 10.54 -11.09
C PRO A 289 18.84 10.27 -11.99
N GLU A 290 18.63 9.00 -12.38
CA GLU A 290 17.52 8.59 -13.26
C GLU A 290 16.20 8.37 -12.50
N SER A 291 16.27 8.34 -11.15
CA SER A 291 15.13 8.13 -10.28
C SER A 291 14.49 9.46 -9.86
N VAL A 292 13.17 9.45 -9.63
CA VAL A 292 12.41 10.61 -9.15
C VAL A 292 11.38 10.23 -8.09
N GLY A 293 11.04 11.20 -7.25
CA GLY A 293 10.09 11.05 -6.15
C GLY A 293 10.78 10.85 -4.80
N ALA A 294 10.01 10.65 -3.75
CA ALA A 294 10.54 10.48 -2.40
C ALA A 294 11.53 9.31 -2.33
N LEU A 295 12.62 9.48 -1.59
CA LEU A 295 13.71 8.52 -1.35
C LEU A 295 14.59 8.19 -2.59
N SER A 296 14.36 8.82 -3.75
CA SER A 296 15.10 8.53 -4.99
C SER A 296 16.59 8.85 -4.92
N GLN A 297 17.03 9.70 -3.98
CA GLN A 297 18.43 10.10 -3.79
C GLN A 297 19.30 9.04 -3.10
N LEU A 298 18.68 7.99 -2.51
CA LEU A 298 19.37 6.91 -1.82
C LEU A 298 19.70 5.75 -2.77
N GLU A 299 20.58 4.86 -2.36
CA GLU A 299 20.92 3.68 -3.12
C GLU A 299 19.89 2.56 -2.90
N TRP A 300 19.17 2.20 -3.95
CA TRP A 300 18.15 1.18 -3.92
C TRP A 300 18.43 0.08 -4.96
N ASP A 301 17.92 -1.12 -4.65
CA ASP A 301 17.76 -2.25 -5.55
C ASP A 301 16.41 -2.94 -5.29
N GLU A 302 16.03 -3.88 -6.14
CA GLU A 302 14.73 -4.56 -6.01
C GLU A 302 14.61 -5.38 -4.71
N THR A 303 15.71 -5.89 -4.17
CA THR A 303 15.73 -6.63 -2.90
C THR A 303 15.50 -5.70 -1.72
N ARG A 304 16.18 -4.55 -1.69
CA ARG A 304 15.97 -3.51 -0.68
C ARG A 304 14.54 -2.97 -0.71
N GLN A 305 13.98 -2.78 -1.92
CA GLN A 305 12.57 -2.40 -2.09
C GLN A 305 11.63 -3.43 -1.44
N ALA A 306 11.84 -4.71 -1.69
CA ALA A 306 11.01 -5.77 -1.13
C ALA A 306 11.12 -5.85 0.41
N LYS A 307 12.33 -5.76 0.98
CA LYS A 307 12.56 -5.72 2.43
C LYS A 307 11.88 -4.51 3.07
N TRP A 308 12.01 -3.34 2.45
CA TRP A 308 11.39 -2.11 2.91
C TRP A 308 9.86 -2.23 2.94
N LEU A 309 9.26 -2.76 1.87
CA LEU A 309 7.82 -2.99 1.75
C LEU A 309 7.31 -3.86 2.89
N LEU A 310 7.95 -5.01 3.14
CA LEU A 310 7.57 -5.93 4.21
C LEU A 310 7.56 -5.25 5.58
N ARG A 311 8.61 -4.49 5.88
CA ARG A 311 8.75 -3.74 7.15
C ARG A 311 7.66 -2.69 7.28
N ARG A 312 7.42 -1.89 6.22
CA ARG A 312 6.42 -0.82 6.23
C ARG A 312 5.03 -1.35 6.47
N ILE A 313 4.60 -2.35 5.71
CA ILE A 313 3.26 -2.92 5.83
C ILE A 313 3.03 -3.53 7.23
N LEU A 314 3.98 -4.31 7.74
CA LEU A 314 3.82 -4.93 9.05
C LEU A 314 3.83 -3.93 10.21
N LEU A 315 4.55 -2.81 10.09
CA LEU A 315 4.46 -1.70 11.05
C LEU A 315 3.07 -1.05 11.04
N ASP A 316 2.51 -0.76 9.87
CA ASP A 316 1.16 -0.19 9.78
C ASP A 316 0.13 -1.11 10.43
N LEU A 317 0.22 -2.43 10.15
CA LEU A 317 -0.65 -3.44 10.77
C LEU A 317 -0.43 -3.55 12.28
N ARG A 318 0.83 -3.51 12.76
CA ARG A 318 1.17 -3.49 14.19
C ARG A 318 0.49 -2.32 14.91
N TYR A 319 0.56 -1.15 14.33
CA TYR A 319 -0.05 0.06 14.89
C TYR A 319 -1.54 0.19 14.58
N GLY A 320 -2.18 -0.83 13.97
CA GLY A 320 -3.62 -0.85 13.74
C GLY A 320 -4.10 0.25 12.79
N VAL A 321 -3.30 0.58 11.80
CA VAL A 321 -3.73 1.37 10.66
C VAL A 321 -4.76 0.57 9.88
N GLU A 322 -5.92 1.16 9.60
CA GLU A 322 -7.06 0.43 9.06
C GLU A 322 -6.88 0.03 7.60
N LEU A 323 -6.17 0.85 6.83
CA LEU A 323 -5.76 0.56 5.44
C LEU A 323 -4.33 1.06 5.23
N THR A 324 -3.52 0.25 4.56
CA THR A 324 -2.15 0.62 4.15
C THR A 324 -1.98 0.40 2.66
N SER A 325 -1.54 1.44 1.94
CA SER A 325 -1.43 1.46 0.48
C SER A 325 0.02 1.61 0.03
N TYR A 326 0.48 0.70 -0.82
CA TYR A 326 1.81 0.75 -1.41
C TYR A 326 1.79 1.51 -2.75
N TYR A 327 2.60 2.54 -2.87
CA TYR A 327 2.83 3.29 -4.11
C TYR A 327 4.06 2.73 -4.82
N HIS A 328 3.98 2.13 -5.98
CA HIS A 328 2.94 2.12 -6.97
C HIS A 328 2.80 0.72 -7.60
N THR A 329 1.76 0.47 -8.39
CA THR A 329 1.60 -0.81 -9.10
C THR A 329 2.71 -1.03 -10.14
N VAL A 330 3.04 -0.01 -10.94
CA VAL A 330 3.99 -0.08 -12.07
C VAL A 330 5.01 1.05 -11.94
N ASP A 331 6.25 0.85 -12.35
CA ASP A 331 7.20 1.94 -12.49
C ASP A 331 6.67 2.97 -13.50
N LEU A 332 6.74 4.24 -13.15
CA LEU A 332 6.23 5.31 -14.00
C LEU A 332 7.35 5.86 -14.88
N VAL A 333 7.47 5.31 -16.08
CA VAL A 333 8.47 5.72 -17.07
C VAL A 333 8.09 7.07 -17.65
N GLY A 334 9.06 7.98 -17.75
CA GLY A 334 8.84 9.34 -18.25
C GLY A 334 8.19 10.30 -17.25
N TYR A 335 7.92 9.85 -16.02
CA TYR A 335 7.33 10.70 -14.99
C TYR A 335 8.26 11.87 -14.63
N ARG A 336 7.81 13.11 -14.90
CA ARG A 336 8.62 14.33 -14.73
C ARG A 336 9.99 14.24 -15.45
N GLY A 337 10.02 13.63 -16.65
CA GLY A 337 11.23 13.47 -17.46
C GLY A 337 12.22 12.40 -16.99
N LYS A 338 11.88 11.62 -15.95
CA LYS A 338 12.67 10.52 -15.38
C LYS A 338 11.79 9.30 -15.16
N THR A 339 12.23 8.35 -14.35
CA THR A 339 11.41 7.21 -13.95
C THR A 339 11.17 7.21 -12.44
N ASN A 340 9.93 7.01 -12.02
CA ASN A 340 9.61 6.72 -10.63
C ASN A 340 9.61 5.21 -10.44
N PHE A 341 10.71 4.67 -9.90
CA PHE A 341 10.96 3.23 -9.76
C PHE A 341 10.27 2.59 -8.54
N LYS A 342 9.14 3.14 -8.06
CA LYS A 342 8.43 2.58 -6.91
C LYS A 342 7.46 1.45 -7.27
N GLY A 343 7.29 1.11 -8.55
CA GLY A 343 6.40 0.06 -8.99
C GLY A 343 6.72 -1.31 -8.40
N LEU A 344 5.69 -2.12 -8.20
CA LEU A 344 5.81 -3.56 -7.97
C LEU A 344 6.13 -4.31 -9.27
N LEU A 345 5.74 -3.71 -10.41
CA LEU A 345 6.03 -4.18 -11.76
C LEU A 345 7.05 -3.25 -12.44
N ARG A 346 7.93 -3.81 -13.25
CA ARG A 346 8.88 -3.04 -14.07
C ARG A 346 8.12 -2.28 -15.15
N GLY A 347 8.48 -1.02 -15.38
CA GLY A 347 7.68 -0.07 -16.15
C GLY A 347 7.38 -0.45 -17.60
N ASN A 348 8.38 -0.89 -18.35
CA ASN A 348 8.19 -1.19 -19.78
C ASN A 348 7.63 -2.60 -20.01
N GLU A 349 8.10 -3.57 -19.25
CA GLU A 349 7.81 -5.00 -19.43
C GLU A 349 6.58 -5.45 -18.66
N TYR A 350 6.21 -4.76 -17.58
CA TYR A 350 5.18 -5.14 -16.58
C TYR A 350 5.50 -6.48 -15.90
N THR A 351 6.78 -6.86 -15.85
CA THR A 351 7.21 -8.07 -15.15
C THR A 351 7.28 -7.83 -13.63
N PRO A 352 6.82 -8.78 -12.82
CA PRO A 352 6.86 -8.63 -11.36
C PRO A 352 8.28 -8.54 -10.80
N LYS A 353 8.48 -7.66 -9.82
CA LYS A 353 9.70 -7.55 -9.02
C LYS A 353 9.63 -8.47 -7.77
N PRO A 354 10.72 -8.70 -7.04
CA PRO A 354 10.69 -9.38 -5.74
C PRO A 354 9.68 -8.75 -4.75
N SER A 355 9.51 -7.44 -4.77
CA SER A 355 8.53 -6.72 -3.96
C SER A 355 7.07 -7.11 -4.25
N TYR A 356 6.74 -7.47 -5.49
CA TYR A 356 5.43 -7.99 -5.85
C TYR A 356 5.14 -9.31 -5.14
N PHE A 357 6.07 -10.26 -5.20
CA PHE A 357 5.91 -11.57 -4.58
C PHE A 357 5.92 -11.50 -3.06
N ALA A 358 6.75 -10.63 -2.48
CA ALA A 358 6.75 -10.35 -1.05
C ALA A 358 5.39 -9.78 -0.59
N TYR A 359 4.81 -8.85 -1.35
CA TYR A 359 3.50 -8.29 -1.05
C TYR A 359 2.38 -9.31 -1.23
N GLN A 360 2.43 -10.14 -2.29
CA GLN A 360 1.49 -11.24 -2.52
C GLN A 360 1.47 -12.22 -1.33
N CYS A 361 2.62 -12.53 -0.75
CA CYS A 361 2.72 -13.33 0.46
C CYS A 361 1.98 -12.66 1.63
N LEU A 362 2.19 -11.37 1.87
CA LEU A 362 1.45 -10.64 2.90
C LEU A 362 -0.06 -10.61 2.61
N CYS A 363 -0.48 -10.43 1.37
CA CYS A 363 -1.89 -10.45 0.99
C CYS A 363 -2.56 -11.80 1.32
N ALA A 364 -1.85 -12.91 1.14
CA ALA A 364 -2.34 -14.24 1.48
C ALA A 364 -2.48 -14.47 2.99
N LEU A 365 -1.65 -13.79 3.81
CA LEU A 365 -1.61 -13.96 5.25
C LEU A 365 -2.41 -12.91 6.04
N PHE A 366 -2.59 -11.70 5.50
CA PHE A 366 -3.22 -10.58 6.21
C PHE A 366 -4.54 -10.16 5.57
N ASP A 367 -5.53 -11.03 5.71
CA ASP A 367 -6.93 -10.80 5.31
C ASP A 367 -7.86 -10.68 6.54
N ALA A 368 -9.16 -10.78 6.30
CA ALA A 368 -10.19 -10.73 7.33
C ALA A 368 -10.05 -11.80 8.45
N ALA A 369 -9.29 -12.87 8.21
CA ALA A 369 -9.02 -13.89 9.23
C ALA A 369 -7.89 -13.52 10.19
N THR A 370 -7.10 -12.50 9.87
CA THR A 370 -6.00 -12.03 10.70
C THR A 370 -6.43 -10.88 11.57
N ARG A 371 -6.14 -10.95 12.86
CA ARG A 371 -6.46 -9.93 13.86
C ARG A 371 -5.20 -9.59 14.65
N ARG A 372 -5.01 -8.32 14.94
CA ARG A 372 -3.99 -7.88 15.91
C ARG A 372 -4.26 -8.52 17.25
N ALA A 373 -3.21 -8.97 17.93
CA ALA A 373 -3.31 -9.66 19.21
C ALA A 373 -2.22 -9.17 20.18
N GLU A 374 -2.54 -9.17 21.45
CA GLU A 374 -1.57 -8.95 22.52
C GLU A 374 -1.01 -10.31 22.93
N LEU A 375 0.09 -10.69 22.31
CA LEU A 375 0.86 -11.89 22.58
C LEU A 375 2.24 -11.47 23.09
N ALA A 376 2.88 -12.28 23.94
CA ALA A 376 4.23 -11.99 24.39
C ALA A 376 5.27 -12.71 23.52
N LEU A 377 6.34 -11.98 23.21
CA LEU A 377 7.58 -12.48 22.65
C LEU A 377 8.71 -12.01 23.58
N ALA A 378 9.51 -12.92 24.08
CA ALA A 378 10.65 -12.59 24.93
C ALA A 378 11.93 -13.17 24.35
N LEU A 379 13.00 -12.35 24.26
CA LEU A 379 14.34 -12.83 23.90
C LEU A 379 14.92 -13.68 25.04
N VAL A 380 15.60 -14.74 24.70
CA VAL A 380 16.25 -15.67 25.67
C VAL A 380 17.76 -15.48 25.56
N GLY A 381 18.38 -14.96 26.63
CA GLY A 381 19.83 -14.76 26.72
C GLY A 381 20.42 -13.67 25.82
N GLN A 382 19.58 -12.87 25.18
CA GLN A 382 20.00 -11.84 24.22
C GLN A 382 19.17 -10.55 24.35
N GLU A 383 18.83 -10.13 25.54
CA GLU A 383 17.87 -9.05 25.87
C GLU A 383 18.31 -7.67 25.33
N LYS A 384 19.57 -7.52 24.92
CA LYS A 384 20.09 -6.26 24.34
C LYS A 384 19.87 -6.13 22.82
N VAL A 385 19.38 -7.17 22.15
CA VAL A 385 19.13 -7.09 20.71
C VAL A 385 17.90 -6.22 20.47
N GLN A 386 18.06 -5.20 19.64
CA GLN A 386 16.92 -4.41 19.17
C GLN A 386 16.10 -5.25 18.21
N LEU A 387 14.89 -5.61 18.62
CA LEU A 387 13.95 -6.36 17.82
C LEU A 387 12.73 -5.51 17.55
N GLN A 388 12.28 -5.52 16.30
CA GLN A 388 10.92 -5.09 15.96
C GLN A 388 10.04 -6.33 15.86
N GLU A 389 8.82 -6.19 16.33
CA GLU A 389 7.87 -7.31 16.40
C GLU A 389 6.45 -6.82 16.10
N ALA A 390 5.61 -7.72 15.59
CA ALA A 390 4.19 -7.47 15.44
C ALA A 390 3.43 -8.79 15.65
N HIS A 391 2.35 -8.76 16.43
CA HIS A 391 1.67 -9.95 16.88
C HIS A 391 0.22 -9.97 16.42
N PHE A 392 -0.20 -11.12 15.91
CA PHE A 392 -1.53 -11.34 15.38
C PHE A 392 -2.03 -12.75 15.75
N THR A 393 -3.32 -12.96 15.53
CA THR A 393 -3.90 -14.30 15.43
C THR A 393 -4.51 -14.46 14.04
N ARG A 394 -4.45 -15.68 13.50
CA ARG A 394 -5.07 -16.07 12.24
C ARG A 394 -5.68 -17.46 12.37
N ASN A 395 -6.97 -17.60 12.11
CA ASN A 395 -7.69 -18.89 12.22
C ASN A 395 -7.44 -19.61 13.57
N GLY A 396 -7.35 -18.87 14.67
CA GLY A 396 -7.06 -19.44 16.01
C GLY A 396 -5.59 -19.81 16.26
N ARG A 397 -4.69 -19.46 15.36
CA ARG A 397 -3.24 -19.64 15.48
C ARG A 397 -2.54 -18.32 15.77
N ALA A 398 -1.51 -18.36 16.61
CA ALA A 398 -0.61 -17.22 16.79
C ALA A 398 0.15 -16.95 15.49
N LEU A 399 0.41 -15.69 15.21
CA LEU A 399 1.26 -15.25 14.12
C LEU A 399 2.16 -14.13 14.63
N TYR A 400 3.45 -14.42 14.72
CA TYR A 400 4.50 -13.53 15.18
C TYR A 400 5.32 -13.06 13.97
N ALA A 401 5.45 -11.76 13.79
CA ALA A 401 6.42 -11.18 12.87
C ALA A 401 7.57 -10.58 13.68
N TYR A 402 8.82 -10.78 13.26
CA TYR A 402 9.99 -10.25 13.94
C TYR A 402 11.12 -9.92 12.95
N TRP A 403 11.87 -8.84 13.23
CA TRP A 403 12.99 -8.42 12.39
C TRP A 403 13.91 -7.46 13.13
N PHE A 404 15.11 -7.25 12.60
CA PHE A 404 16.02 -6.20 13.06
C PHE A 404 15.81 -4.94 12.22
N PRO A 405 15.60 -3.75 12.82
CA PRO A 405 15.35 -2.50 12.09
C PRO A 405 16.64 -1.87 11.53
N ALA A 406 17.36 -2.64 10.69
CA ALA A 406 18.60 -2.18 10.07
C ALA A 406 18.36 -1.03 9.09
N ASP A 407 19.40 -0.20 8.92
CA ASP A 407 19.48 0.70 7.78
C ASP A 407 19.77 -0.10 6.51
N LEU A 408 18.78 -0.19 5.60
CA LEU A 408 18.90 -0.96 4.35
C LEU A 408 19.94 -0.40 3.38
N GLN A 409 20.48 0.80 3.64
CA GLN A 409 21.60 1.37 2.88
C GLN A 409 22.96 0.75 3.28
N LYS A 410 23.00 -0.02 4.37
CA LYS A 410 24.21 -0.66 4.91
C LYS A 410 24.16 -2.18 4.71
N PRO A 411 25.32 -2.83 4.56
CA PRO A 411 25.38 -4.31 4.53
C PRO A 411 24.82 -4.91 5.81
N TRP A 412 24.03 -5.96 5.68
CA TRP A 412 23.50 -6.74 6.77
C TRP A 412 24.34 -8.00 7.01
N THR A 413 24.68 -8.29 8.26
CA THR A 413 25.32 -9.55 8.66
C THR A 413 24.26 -10.43 9.31
N ALA A 414 24.11 -11.65 8.81
CA ALA A 414 23.20 -12.64 9.37
C ALA A 414 23.48 -12.90 10.85
N ARG A 415 22.40 -12.96 11.64
CA ARG A 415 22.42 -13.22 13.10
C ARG A 415 21.36 -14.26 13.43
N THR A 416 21.44 -14.81 14.63
CA THR A 416 20.40 -15.66 15.21
C THR A 416 19.94 -15.09 16.53
N VAL A 417 18.71 -15.44 16.91
CA VAL A 417 18.11 -15.11 18.20
C VAL A 417 17.39 -16.33 18.76
N SER A 418 17.29 -16.41 20.08
CA SER A 418 16.44 -17.38 20.77
C SER A 418 15.27 -16.65 21.39
N MET A 419 14.06 -17.19 21.23
CA MET A 419 12.82 -16.52 21.64
C MET A 419 11.88 -17.49 22.36
N SER A 420 11.18 -16.97 23.37
CA SER A 420 10.02 -17.60 23.99
C SER A 420 8.76 -16.89 23.49
N LEU A 421 7.83 -17.64 22.91
CA LEU A 421 6.58 -17.14 22.33
C LEU A 421 5.39 -17.66 23.14
N ASP A 422 4.40 -16.80 23.38
CA ASP A 422 3.13 -17.21 23.99
C ASP A 422 2.41 -18.27 23.15
N VAL A 423 1.83 -19.24 23.82
CA VAL A 423 0.90 -20.22 23.27
C VAL A 423 -0.30 -20.31 24.19
N ARG A 424 -1.51 -20.09 23.67
CA ARG A 424 -2.73 -20.11 24.48
C ARG A 424 -3.96 -20.46 23.65
N GLU A 425 -5.09 -20.67 24.31
CA GLU A 425 -6.36 -20.85 23.63
C GLU A 425 -6.67 -19.65 22.71
N GLY A 426 -7.07 -19.91 21.46
CA GLY A 426 -7.29 -18.89 20.43
C GLY A 426 -6.02 -18.31 19.78
N ALA A 427 -4.83 -18.74 20.24
CA ALA A 427 -3.51 -18.40 19.68
C ALA A 427 -2.57 -19.61 19.75
N ALA A 428 -3.02 -20.77 19.27
CA ALA A 428 -2.22 -21.99 19.25
C ALA A 428 -1.02 -21.89 18.29
N LEU A 429 0.01 -22.66 18.55
CA LEU A 429 1.22 -22.77 17.72
C LEU A 429 1.52 -24.24 17.45
N ASP A 430 0.53 -24.94 16.88
CA ASP A 430 0.61 -26.34 16.48
C ASP A 430 1.32 -26.48 15.13
N ASP A 431 2.17 -27.50 15.01
CA ASP A 431 3.04 -27.70 13.83
C ASP A 431 3.72 -26.38 13.41
N PRO A 432 4.55 -25.78 14.28
CA PRO A 432 5.07 -24.46 14.03
C PRO A 432 5.93 -24.39 12.77
N VAL A 433 5.77 -23.30 12.04
CA VAL A 433 6.51 -23.03 10.80
C VAL A 433 7.14 -21.64 10.84
N LEU A 434 8.28 -21.51 10.17
CA LEU A 434 8.89 -20.25 9.81
C LEU A 434 8.50 -19.91 8.37
N VAL A 435 7.93 -18.72 8.15
CA VAL A 435 7.64 -18.20 6.83
C VAL A 435 8.61 -17.08 6.52
N ASP A 436 9.30 -17.19 5.40
CA ASP A 436 10.08 -16.10 4.80
C ASP A 436 9.24 -15.42 3.72
N PRO A 437 8.63 -14.26 3.99
CA PRO A 437 7.76 -13.60 3.01
C PRO A 437 8.53 -13.03 1.81
N LEU A 438 9.84 -12.85 1.89
CA LEU A 438 10.65 -12.38 0.76
C LEU A 438 10.79 -13.46 -0.33
N SER A 439 10.99 -14.71 0.08
CA SER A 439 11.04 -15.88 -0.82
C SER A 439 9.70 -16.62 -0.95
N GLN A 440 8.72 -16.29 -0.10
CA GLN A 440 7.44 -17.00 0.10
C GLN A 440 7.59 -18.42 0.66
N GLU A 441 8.78 -18.83 1.04
CA GLU A 441 9.08 -20.19 1.50
C GLU A 441 8.64 -20.42 2.93
N VAL A 442 8.26 -21.67 3.21
CA VAL A 442 7.78 -22.15 4.50
C VAL A 442 8.70 -23.27 4.96
N PHE A 443 9.18 -23.16 6.20
CA PHE A 443 10.11 -24.09 6.81
C PHE A 443 9.55 -24.66 8.09
N ARG A 444 9.83 -25.95 8.37
CA ARG A 444 9.47 -26.59 9.63
C ARG A 444 10.26 -25.97 10.77
N LEU A 445 9.56 -25.63 11.86
CA LEU A 445 10.21 -25.30 13.13
C LEU A 445 9.97 -26.39 14.15
N VAL A 446 11.02 -26.67 14.94
CA VAL A 446 10.92 -27.56 16.08
C VAL A 446 11.26 -26.75 17.33
N PRO A 447 10.34 -26.60 18.29
CA PRO A 447 10.64 -25.90 19.52
C PRO A 447 11.66 -26.66 20.35
N ALA A 448 12.65 -25.97 20.91
CA ALA A 448 13.61 -26.55 21.87
C ALA A 448 12.92 -26.95 23.17
N LYS A 449 11.84 -26.22 23.53
CA LYS A 449 10.99 -26.53 24.68
C LYS A 449 9.54 -26.10 24.35
N LEU A 450 8.61 -27.00 24.59
CA LEU A 450 7.18 -26.74 24.54
C LEU A 450 6.59 -26.84 25.95
N GLY A 451 6.10 -25.71 26.46
CA GLY A 451 5.38 -25.61 27.73
C GLY A 451 3.86 -25.51 27.51
N GLU A 452 3.10 -25.39 28.60
CA GLU A 452 1.66 -25.21 28.55
C GLU A 452 1.25 -23.83 27.99
N THR A 453 2.05 -22.79 28.25
CA THR A 453 1.75 -21.41 27.90
C THR A 453 2.79 -20.76 27.00
N ASN A 454 3.87 -21.44 26.65
CA ASN A 454 4.92 -20.91 25.81
C ASN A 454 5.67 -21.98 25.02
N ALA A 455 6.23 -21.57 23.89
CA ALA A 455 7.17 -22.38 23.11
C ALA A 455 8.50 -21.61 22.97
N VAL A 456 9.63 -22.32 23.23
CA VAL A 456 10.96 -21.71 23.09
C VAL A 456 11.61 -22.24 21.83
N PHE A 457 12.11 -21.32 21.02
CA PHE A 457 12.86 -21.58 19.81
C PHE A 457 14.27 -21.02 19.95
N GLU A 458 15.26 -21.80 19.59
CA GLU A 458 16.66 -21.42 19.65
C GLU A 458 17.24 -21.22 18.26
N ASN A 459 18.23 -20.32 18.17
CA ASN A 459 18.97 -20.05 16.93
C ASN A 459 18.10 -19.68 15.71
N LEU A 460 16.95 -19.03 15.92
CA LEU A 460 16.12 -18.54 14.85
C LEU A 460 16.88 -17.48 14.01
N PRO A 461 16.76 -17.49 12.70
CA PRO A 461 17.40 -16.47 11.85
C PRO A 461 16.82 -15.10 12.16
N LEU A 462 17.68 -14.10 12.40
CA LEU A 462 17.30 -12.69 12.49
C LEU A 462 17.71 -11.98 11.20
N ARG A 463 16.75 -11.34 10.56
CA ARG A 463 16.94 -10.64 9.29
C ARG A 463 16.69 -9.14 9.44
N ASP A 464 17.15 -8.36 8.47
CA ASP A 464 16.85 -6.94 8.27
C ASP A 464 15.48 -6.71 7.60
N TYR A 465 14.67 -7.77 7.54
CA TYR A 465 13.28 -7.78 7.09
C TYR A 465 12.48 -8.84 7.89
N PRO A 466 11.16 -8.70 7.95
CA PRO A 466 10.33 -9.59 8.75
C PRO A 466 10.37 -11.06 8.33
N LEU A 467 10.55 -11.93 9.31
CA LEU A 467 10.21 -13.34 9.26
C LEU A 467 8.97 -13.57 10.11
N LEU A 468 8.19 -14.62 9.79
CA LEU A 468 6.94 -14.91 10.48
C LEU A 468 7.00 -16.31 11.11
N ILE A 469 6.49 -16.45 12.34
CA ILE A 469 6.28 -17.75 13.00
C ILE A 469 4.79 -17.92 13.24
N THR A 470 4.24 -19.08 12.82
CA THR A 470 2.83 -19.42 13.03
C THR A 470 2.62 -20.93 12.99
N GLY A 471 1.40 -21.41 13.29
CA GLY A 471 1.02 -22.80 13.05
C GLY A 471 0.77 -23.09 11.57
N ALA A 472 1.16 -24.25 11.08
CA ALA A 472 1.03 -24.64 9.66
C ALA A 472 -0.40 -24.55 9.14
N SER A 473 -1.39 -24.78 10.00
CA SER A 473 -2.83 -24.70 9.66
C SER A 473 -3.39 -23.27 9.55
N ALA A 474 -2.58 -22.22 9.84
CA ALA A 474 -3.02 -20.85 9.75
C ALA A 474 -3.33 -20.39 8.31
N PHE A 475 -2.69 -20.97 7.30
CA PHE A 475 -2.78 -20.59 5.89
C PHE A 475 -2.64 -21.80 4.97
N GLN A 476 -2.81 -21.60 3.66
CA GLN A 476 -2.62 -22.64 2.65
C GLN A 476 -1.19 -22.61 2.11
N MET A 477 -0.60 -23.78 1.97
CA MET A 477 0.68 -24.01 1.30
C MET A 477 0.46 -24.55 -0.12
N ALA A 478 1.36 -24.15 -1.04
CA ALA A 478 1.47 -24.64 -2.43
C ALA A 478 2.72 -25.52 -2.59
#